data_9d716bc8ef8b146ce566c77a930e6520
#
_entry.id   9d716bc8ef8b146ce566c77a930e6520
#
_cell.length_a   1.000
_cell.length_b   1.000
_cell.length_c   1.000
_cell.angle_alpha   90.00
_cell.angle_beta   90.00
_cell.angle_gamma   90.00
#
_symmetry.space_group_name_H-M   'P 1'
#
loop_
_entity.id
_entity.type
_entity.pdbx_description
1 polymer ?
#
loop_
_entity_poly.entity_id
_entity_poly.type
_entity_poly.pdbx_seq_one_letter_code
_entity_poly.pdbx_strand_id
1 'polypeptide(L)'
;MDCLFCKIIAGDIPSTKVYDDEFVYAFRDINPQAPTHVLIVPKKHMANVMECDNETMGHILDAAKAIAKAEGVTESGFRLVTTCGTGAGQTVFHLHFHLLGGKQLSDHMD
;
A
#
# COMPACT_ATOMS: atom_id res chain seq x y z
N MET A 1 -14.88 14.66 -3.31
CA MET A 1 -13.80 14.05 -4.12
C MET A 1 -14.10 12.57 -4.34
N ASP A 2 -14.10 12.15 -5.59
CA ASP A 2 -14.39 10.77 -5.97
C ASP A 2 -13.13 9.91 -5.93
N CYS A 3 -12.58 9.73 -4.75
CA CYS A 3 -11.42 8.88 -4.57
C CYS A 3 -11.81 7.63 -3.78
N LEU A 4 -11.67 6.45 -4.40
CA LEU A 4 -11.97 5.17 -3.76
C LEU A 4 -11.22 5.01 -2.43
N PHE A 5 -9.93 5.33 -2.41
CA PHE A 5 -9.13 5.15 -1.20
C PHE A 5 -9.44 6.20 -0.13
N CYS A 6 -9.78 7.44 -0.54
CA CYS A 6 -10.27 8.44 0.42
C CYS A 6 -11.55 7.97 1.10
N LYS A 7 -12.44 7.33 0.35
CA LYS A 7 -13.68 6.77 0.90
C LYS A 7 -13.43 5.61 1.85
N ILE A 8 -12.44 4.77 1.54
CA ILE A 8 -12.02 3.66 2.41
C ILE A 8 -11.45 4.22 3.72
N ILE A 9 -10.59 5.23 3.62
CA ILE A 9 -9.99 5.88 4.81
C ILE A 9 -11.07 6.50 5.68
N ALA A 10 -12.07 7.12 5.06
CA ALA A 10 -13.18 7.76 5.78
C ALA A 10 -14.19 6.75 6.37
N GLY A 11 -14.09 5.48 6.01
CA GLY A 11 -15.02 4.44 6.47
C GLY A 11 -16.29 4.35 5.66
N ASP A 12 -16.41 5.08 4.54
CA ASP A 12 -17.59 5.06 3.68
C ASP A 12 -17.68 3.78 2.86
N ILE A 13 -16.54 3.14 2.59
CA ILE A 13 -16.44 1.86 1.90
C ILE A 13 -15.71 0.90 2.84
N PRO A 14 -16.25 -0.32 3.07
CA PRO A 14 -15.62 -1.27 3.98
C PRO A 14 -14.29 -1.78 3.45
N SER A 15 -13.38 -2.08 4.36
CA SER A 15 -12.07 -2.66 4.06
C SER A 15 -11.63 -3.53 5.23
N THR A 16 -10.69 -4.46 4.96
CA THR A 16 -10.05 -5.24 6.02
C THR A 16 -8.80 -4.52 6.46
N LYS A 17 -8.92 -3.77 7.55
CA LYS A 17 -7.83 -2.94 8.08
C LYS A 17 -6.68 -3.80 8.60
N VAL A 18 -5.45 -3.41 8.25
CA VAL A 18 -4.21 -4.05 8.71
C VAL A 18 -3.40 -3.11 9.60
N TYR A 19 -3.42 -1.81 9.31
CA TYR A 19 -2.61 -0.82 10.02
C TYR A 19 -3.30 0.54 9.94
N ASP A 20 -3.22 1.31 11.00
CA ASP A 20 -3.84 2.64 11.03
C ASP A 20 -3.10 3.52 12.03
N ASP A 21 -2.55 4.64 11.56
CA ASP A 21 -1.99 5.66 12.43
C ASP A 21 -2.45 7.05 11.96
N GLU A 22 -1.87 8.11 12.51
CA GLU A 22 -2.27 9.47 12.16
C GLU A 22 -2.09 9.79 10.68
N PHE A 23 -1.09 9.18 10.02
CA PHE A 23 -0.67 9.56 8.67
C PHE A 23 -0.98 8.52 7.61
N VAL A 24 -1.10 7.24 8.00
CA VAL A 24 -1.12 6.11 7.07
C VAL A 24 -2.24 5.15 7.44
N TYR A 25 -2.89 4.62 6.42
CA TYR A 25 -3.88 3.56 6.55
C TYR A 25 -3.46 2.39 5.66
N ALA A 26 -3.67 1.17 6.11
CA ALA A 26 -3.36 0.00 5.29
C ALA A 26 -4.46 -1.05 5.42
N PHE A 27 -4.75 -1.71 4.32
CA PHE A 27 -5.83 -2.69 4.22
C PHE A 27 -5.49 -3.77 3.21
N ARG A 28 -6.16 -4.92 3.32
CA ARG A 28 -5.92 -6.04 2.42
C ARG A 28 -6.49 -5.76 1.04
N ASP A 29 -5.75 -6.16 0.00
CA ASP A 29 -6.25 -6.12 -1.37
C ASP A 29 -7.36 -7.18 -1.52
N ILE A 30 -8.47 -6.80 -2.18
CA ILE A 30 -9.61 -7.71 -2.38
C ILE A 30 -9.31 -8.76 -3.46
N ASN A 31 -8.29 -8.54 -4.29
CA ASN A 31 -7.82 -9.48 -5.30
C ASN A 31 -6.35 -9.82 -5.03
N PRO A 32 -6.05 -10.54 -3.94
CA PRO A 32 -4.66 -10.73 -3.52
C PRO A 32 -3.85 -11.54 -4.53
N GLN A 33 -2.63 -11.08 -4.80
CA GLN A 33 -1.67 -11.73 -5.68
C GLN A 33 -0.69 -12.61 -4.89
N ALA A 34 -0.78 -12.58 -3.55
CA ALA A 34 0.07 -13.35 -2.65
C ALA A 34 -0.70 -13.57 -1.34
N PRO A 35 -0.29 -14.53 -0.48
CA PRO A 35 -0.93 -14.73 0.84
C PRO A 35 -0.95 -13.45 1.68
N THR A 36 0.12 -12.66 1.64
CA THR A 36 0.13 -11.31 2.16
C THR A 36 0.13 -10.34 0.98
N HIS A 37 -0.95 -9.58 0.84
CA HIS A 37 -1.08 -8.53 -0.15
C HIS A 37 -1.82 -7.36 0.50
N VAL A 38 -1.07 -6.36 0.93
CA VAL A 38 -1.58 -5.21 1.68
C VAL A 38 -1.34 -3.94 0.87
N LEU A 39 -2.34 -3.07 0.85
CA LEU A 39 -2.21 -1.73 0.25
C LEU A 39 -1.94 -0.73 1.37
N ILE A 40 -0.90 0.06 1.21
CA ILE A 40 -0.48 1.08 2.17
C ILE A 40 -0.69 2.44 1.54
N VAL A 41 -1.52 3.28 2.16
CA VAL A 41 -1.91 4.57 1.59
C VAL A 41 -1.69 5.69 2.59
N PRO A 42 -1.22 6.86 2.16
CA PRO A 42 -1.24 8.05 3.02
C PRO A 42 -2.68 8.52 3.19
N LYS A 43 -3.02 9.00 4.38
CA LYS A 43 -4.37 9.55 4.63
C LYS A 43 -4.60 10.84 3.86
N LYS A 44 -3.56 11.66 3.70
CA LYS A 44 -3.63 12.84 2.86
C LYS A 44 -3.63 12.40 1.40
N HIS A 45 -4.60 12.87 0.63
CA HIS A 45 -4.69 12.54 -0.79
C HIS A 45 -3.52 13.12 -1.57
N MET A 46 -2.84 12.27 -2.34
CA MET A 46 -1.86 12.61 -3.35
C MET A 46 -1.95 11.57 -4.46
N ALA A 47 -1.76 11.97 -5.70
CA ALA A 47 -2.06 11.09 -6.84
C ALA A 47 -1.06 9.95 -6.98
N ASN A 48 0.23 10.23 -6.74
CA ASN A 48 1.30 9.26 -6.93
C ASN A 48 2.57 9.70 -6.20
N VAL A 49 3.64 8.92 -6.35
CA VAL A 49 4.89 9.14 -5.62
C VAL A 49 5.55 10.49 -5.95
N MET A 50 5.28 11.05 -7.14
CA MET A 50 5.86 12.34 -7.51
C MET A 50 5.33 13.49 -6.67
N GLU A 51 4.14 13.34 -6.08
CA GLU A 51 3.53 14.32 -5.20
C GLU A 51 3.86 14.10 -3.72
N CYS A 52 4.58 13.02 -3.41
CA CYS A 52 4.84 12.62 -2.03
C CYS A 52 6.06 13.33 -1.46
N ASP A 53 5.90 13.98 -0.32
CA ASP A 53 7.01 14.58 0.42
C ASP A 53 7.76 13.53 1.23
N ASN A 54 8.99 13.86 1.64
CA ASN A 54 9.85 12.93 2.36
C ASN A 54 9.28 12.52 3.72
N GLU A 55 8.60 13.45 4.40
CA GLU A 55 7.98 13.15 5.70
C GLU A 55 6.90 12.08 5.57
N THR A 56 6.00 12.26 4.60
CA THR A 56 4.94 11.27 4.34
C THR A 56 5.55 9.93 3.91
N MET A 57 6.57 9.95 3.07
CA MET A 57 7.26 8.72 2.66
C MET A 57 7.88 8.00 3.85
N GLY A 58 8.44 8.74 4.81
CA GLY A 58 8.96 8.16 6.05
C GLY A 58 7.88 7.43 6.85
N HIS A 59 6.68 8.01 6.93
CA HIS A 59 5.56 7.35 7.61
C HIS A 59 5.11 6.09 6.87
N ILE A 60 5.09 6.13 5.54
CA ILE A 60 4.76 4.95 4.73
C ILE A 60 5.80 3.84 4.95
N LEU A 61 7.06 4.19 4.96
CA LEU A 61 8.14 3.22 5.19
C LEU A 61 8.04 2.59 6.59
N ASP A 62 7.78 3.40 7.61
CA ASP A 62 7.60 2.89 8.98
C ASP A 62 6.41 1.92 9.05
N ALA A 63 5.30 2.26 8.40
CA ALA A 63 4.13 1.38 8.32
C ALA A 63 4.47 0.08 7.61
N ALA A 64 5.18 0.15 6.47
CA ALA A 64 5.58 -1.04 5.71
C ALA A 64 6.42 -1.99 6.57
N LYS A 65 7.37 -1.47 7.32
CA LYS A 65 8.20 -2.29 8.22
C LYS A 65 7.37 -2.94 9.32
N ALA A 66 6.47 -2.19 9.93
CA ALA A 66 5.60 -2.72 11.00
C ALA A 66 4.67 -3.81 10.45
N ILE A 67 4.09 -3.60 9.28
CA ILE A 67 3.21 -4.57 8.63
C ILE A 67 3.98 -5.84 8.27
N ALA A 68 5.17 -5.71 7.68
CA ALA A 68 5.99 -6.86 7.31
C ALA A 68 6.33 -7.73 8.52
N LYS A 69 6.62 -7.11 9.67
CA LYS A 69 6.86 -7.85 10.92
C LYS A 69 5.60 -8.56 11.39
N ALA A 70 4.47 -7.86 11.41
CA ALA A 70 3.19 -8.42 11.88
C ALA A 70 2.73 -9.57 11.00
N GLU A 71 2.97 -9.48 9.68
CA GLU A 71 2.60 -10.54 8.72
C GLU A 71 3.62 -11.67 8.67
N GLY A 72 4.75 -11.55 9.36
CA GLY A 72 5.77 -12.59 9.41
C GLY A 72 6.55 -12.81 8.12
N VAL A 73 6.70 -11.77 7.31
CA VAL A 73 7.35 -11.89 5.98
C VAL A 73 8.75 -11.26 5.93
N THR A 74 9.28 -10.80 7.06
CA THR A 74 10.59 -10.11 7.07
C THR A 74 11.75 -11.04 6.73
N GLU A 75 11.74 -12.28 7.23
CA GLU A 75 12.82 -13.24 6.99
C GLU A 75 12.74 -13.89 5.61
N SER A 76 11.54 -14.34 5.23
CA SER A 76 11.32 -14.96 3.92
C SER A 76 11.40 -13.95 2.77
N GLY A 77 11.08 -12.69 3.08
CA GLY A 77 11.14 -11.61 2.11
C GLY A 77 9.77 -11.09 1.71
N PHE A 78 9.76 -9.84 1.33
CA PHE A 78 8.55 -9.19 0.81
C PHE A 78 8.94 -8.18 -0.26
N ARG A 79 7.96 -7.83 -1.07
CA ARG A 79 8.12 -6.85 -2.15
C ARG A 79 7.26 -5.63 -1.86
N LEU A 80 7.86 -4.46 -2.01
CA LEU A 80 7.16 -3.19 -1.85
C LEU A 80 7.16 -2.46 -3.18
N VAL A 81 5.98 -2.20 -3.75
CA VAL A 81 5.83 -1.68 -5.11
C VAL A 81 4.87 -0.52 -5.13
N THR A 82 5.24 0.56 -5.80
CA THR A 82 4.29 1.60 -6.18
C THR A 82 4.39 1.83 -7.69
N THR A 83 3.26 2.17 -8.31
CA THR A 83 3.21 2.52 -9.72
C THR A 83 2.84 3.99 -9.85
N CYS A 84 3.49 4.68 -10.78
CA CYS A 84 3.26 6.10 -11.02
C CYS A 84 2.83 6.30 -12.46
N GLY A 85 1.56 6.62 -12.67
CA GLY A 85 0.98 6.90 -13.98
C GLY A 85 0.42 5.66 -14.67
N THR A 86 -0.41 5.90 -15.68
CA THR A 86 -1.11 4.83 -16.43
C THR A 86 -0.15 3.90 -17.16
N GLY A 87 0.96 4.44 -17.68
CA GLY A 87 1.98 3.65 -18.38
C GLY A 87 2.67 2.63 -17.48
N ALA A 88 2.64 2.84 -16.15
CA ALA A 88 3.20 1.91 -15.16
C ALA A 88 2.13 0.99 -14.56
N GLY A 89 0.87 1.11 -15.00
CA GLY A 89 -0.22 0.29 -14.51
C GLY A 89 -1.00 0.87 -13.35
N GLN A 90 -0.83 2.16 -13.05
CA GLN A 90 -1.61 2.80 -11.99
C GLN A 90 -3.07 2.96 -12.44
N THR A 91 -4.00 2.40 -11.66
CA THR A 91 -5.44 2.46 -11.97
C THR A 91 -6.23 3.29 -10.96
N VAL A 92 -5.74 3.43 -9.74
CA VAL A 92 -6.34 4.30 -8.71
C VAL A 92 -5.37 5.43 -8.43
N PHE A 93 -5.83 6.69 -8.62
CA PHE A 93 -4.96 7.87 -8.51
C PHE A 93 -4.99 8.47 -7.11
N HIS A 94 -4.67 7.63 -6.16
CA HIS A 94 -4.31 7.93 -4.79
C HIS A 94 -3.07 7.08 -4.51
N LEU A 95 -1.96 7.71 -4.15
CA LEU A 95 -0.69 7.01 -3.90
C LEU A 95 -0.91 5.78 -3.05
N HIS A 96 -0.40 4.65 -3.49
CA HIS A 96 -0.43 3.43 -2.69
C HIS A 96 0.78 2.55 -3.01
N PHE A 97 1.19 1.83 -2.00
CA PHE A 97 2.22 0.81 -2.13
C PHE A 97 1.56 -0.55 -1.92
N HIS A 98 1.94 -1.52 -2.76
CA HIS A 98 1.60 -2.92 -2.55
C HIS A 98 2.70 -3.57 -1.73
N LEU A 99 2.36 -4.25 -0.66
CA LEU A 99 3.26 -5.09 0.09
C LEU A 99 2.85 -6.53 -0.16
N LEU A 100 3.73 -7.31 -0.80
CA LEU A 100 3.47 -8.68 -1.23
C LEU A 100 4.46 -9.63 -0.56
N GLY A 101 3.97 -10.73 -0.01
CA GLY A 101 4.82 -11.72 0.63
C GLY A 101 4.07 -13.00 0.93
N GLY A 102 4.75 -13.92 1.62
CA GLY A 102 4.15 -15.17 2.05
C GLY A 102 4.26 -16.30 1.02
N LYS A 103 4.92 -16.07 -0.10
CA LYS A 103 5.27 -17.10 -1.10
C LYS A 103 6.50 -16.64 -1.86
N GLN A 104 7.10 -17.57 -2.61
CA GLN A 104 8.19 -17.22 -3.52
C GLN A 104 7.63 -16.35 -4.65
N LEU A 105 8.05 -15.10 -4.71
CA LEU A 105 7.69 -14.19 -5.80
C LEU A 105 8.72 -14.32 -6.92
N SER A 106 8.27 -14.15 -8.17
CA SER A 106 9.20 -14.17 -9.30
C SER A 106 10.04 -12.90 -9.33
N ASP A 107 11.15 -12.93 -10.05
CA ASP A 107 11.98 -11.75 -10.25
C ASP A 107 11.56 -10.92 -11.47
N HIS A 108 10.43 -11.25 -12.07
CA HIS A 108 9.88 -10.48 -13.20
C HIS A 108 9.42 -9.10 -12.72
N MET A 109 9.78 -8.08 -13.48
CA MET A 109 9.39 -6.70 -13.19
C MET A 109 8.18 -6.26 -14.01
N ASP A 110 7.80 -7.05 -15.00
CA ASP A 110 6.65 -6.73 -15.85
C ASP A 110 5.81 -7.97 -16.14
#